data_aec04ef05b7a65a091f1930c7ed86687
#
_entry.id   aec04ef05b7a65a091f1930c7ed86687
#
_cell.length_a   1.000
_cell.length_b   1.000
_cell.length_c   1.000
_cell.angle_alpha   90.00
_cell.angle_beta   90.00
_cell.angle_gamma   90.00
#
_symmetry.space_group_name_H-M   'P 1'
#
loop_
_entity.id
_entity.type
_entity.pdbx_description
1 polymer ?
#
loop_
_entity_poly.entity_id
_entity_poly.type
_entity_poly.pdbx_seq_one_letter_code
_entity_poly.pdbx_strand_id
1 'polypeptide(L)'
;LWSLNPFFSISDSRNFWVGNPNLKPSYADSYELGYLQNFDKSSFYFGAYHRHSTNIEQRITSVVDTLGLNNVTITKPENLGLRNSMGIEMNGSLEILKCWNLNGNANFFYSNTEGTLLVENAAPVVLSAEAYSFSTRLSNNLKFKKLFDAQVNLMYRAPQNTTQGKRLSMMSLDLGFSKDVLDKNGTFSLSIRDLFNTRKYRGITDLENYYTEYEYQRRRRQATLSFTYRLNQKKKRGGN
;
A
#
# COMPACT_ATOMS: atom_id res chain seq x y z
N LEU A 1 1.62 9.48 15.90
CA LEU A 1 1.87 10.83 16.49
C LEU A 1 1.26 11.94 15.62
N TRP A 2 1.22 11.85 14.29
CA TRP A 2 0.62 12.89 13.42
C TRP A 2 -0.89 13.01 13.61
N SER A 3 -1.59 11.89 13.78
CA SER A 3 -3.03 11.86 13.96
C SER A 3 -3.49 12.57 15.26
N LEU A 4 -2.61 12.68 16.24
CA LEU A 4 -2.92 13.28 17.56
C LEU A 4 -2.51 14.76 17.67
N ASN A 5 -1.76 15.29 16.71
CA ASN A 5 -1.24 16.66 16.78
C ASN A 5 -2.36 17.68 16.48
N PRO A 6 -2.80 18.48 17.45
CA PRO A 6 -3.90 19.41 17.25
C PRO A 6 -3.54 20.65 16.40
N PHE A 7 -2.27 20.83 16.06
CA PHE A 7 -1.85 21.99 15.28
C PHE A 7 -2.17 21.81 13.79
N PHE A 8 -2.60 22.88 13.16
CA PHE A 8 -2.88 22.91 11.74
C PHE A 8 -1.61 22.70 10.93
N SER A 9 -1.69 21.82 9.93
CA SER A 9 -0.75 21.75 8.82
C SER A 9 -1.44 22.28 7.58
N ILE A 10 -0.91 23.33 7.00
CA ILE A 10 -1.50 24.06 5.88
C ILE A 10 -0.88 23.50 4.61
N SER A 11 -1.69 22.86 3.75
CA SER A 11 -1.25 22.39 2.43
C SER A 11 -1.31 23.51 1.41
N ASP A 12 -2.35 24.34 1.50
CA ASP A 12 -2.55 25.57 0.72
C ASP A 12 -3.54 26.49 1.45
N SER A 13 -3.92 27.61 0.83
CA SER A 13 -4.77 28.63 1.47
C SER A 13 -6.17 28.15 1.88
N ARG A 14 -6.62 26.99 1.41
CA ARG A 14 -7.98 26.46 1.66
C ARG A 14 -8.02 25.01 2.11
N ASN A 15 -6.89 24.31 2.18
CA ASN A 15 -6.82 22.92 2.57
C ASN A 15 -5.97 22.75 3.83
N PHE A 16 -6.63 22.51 4.95
CA PHE A 16 -6.01 22.37 6.25
C PHE A 16 -6.05 20.92 6.72
N TRP A 17 -4.99 20.53 7.40
CA TRP A 17 -4.90 19.29 8.11
C TRP A 17 -4.77 19.56 9.60
N VAL A 18 -5.55 18.86 10.41
CA VAL A 18 -5.47 18.93 11.86
C VAL A 18 -5.54 17.51 12.43
N GLY A 19 -4.72 17.21 13.43
CA GLY A 19 -4.85 15.94 14.16
C GLY A 19 -5.96 16.04 15.21
N ASN A 20 -6.31 14.90 15.79
CA ASN A 20 -7.34 14.79 16.81
C ASN A 20 -6.75 14.18 18.10
N PRO A 21 -6.49 14.98 19.13
CA PRO A 21 -5.94 14.47 20.39
C PRO A 21 -6.91 13.54 21.15
N ASN A 22 -8.20 13.58 20.80
CA ASN A 22 -9.25 12.77 21.44
C ASN A 22 -9.46 11.41 20.78
N LEU A 23 -8.58 11.01 19.86
CA LEU A 23 -8.66 9.68 19.22
C LEU A 23 -8.56 8.57 20.26
N LYS A 24 -9.49 7.64 20.16
CA LYS A 24 -9.53 6.42 20.97
C LYS A 24 -8.82 5.28 20.23
N PRO A 25 -8.28 4.29 20.95
CA PRO A 25 -7.73 3.10 20.34
C PRO A 25 -8.75 2.36 19.46
N SER A 26 -8.30 1.88 18.32
CA SER A 26 -9.06 0.94 17.49
C SER A 26 -8.77 -0.48 17.94
N TYR A 27 -9.78 -1.34 17.92
CA TYR A 27 -9.64 -2.76 18.23
C TYR A 27 -10.03 -3.59 17.01
N ALA A 28 -9.41 -4.74 16.86
CA ALA A 28 -9.72 -5.65 15.76
C ALA A 28 -9.67 -7.10 16.23
N ASP A 29 -10.77 -7.82 16.02
CA ASP A 29 -10.85 -9.27 16.12
C ASP A 29 -10.63 -9.87 14.75
N SER A 30 -9.65 -10.74 14.61
CA SER A 30 -9.26 -11.34 13.34
C SER A 30 -9.29 -12.86 13.45
N TYR A 31 -10.06 -13.48 12.57
CA TYR A 31 -10.18 -14.93 12.42
C TYR A 31 -9.60 -15.29 11.06
N GLU A 32 -8.71 -16.27 11.05
CA GLU A 32 -8.05 -16.72 9.83
C GLU A 32 -7.96 -18.24 9.81
N LEU A 33 -8.30 -18.80 8.66
CA LEU A 33 -8.11 -20.21 8.36
C LEU A 33 -7.22 -20.32 7.13
N GLY A 34 -6.05 -20.93 7.29
CA GLY A 34 -5.06 -21.05 6.23
C GLY A 34 -4.63 -22.50 6.00
N TYR A 35 -4.31 -22.78 4.74
CA TYR A 35 -3.72 -24.02 4.31
C TYR A 35 -2.41 -23.75 3.56
N LEU A 36 -1.33 -24.38 3.99
CA LEU A 36 -0.02 -24.30 3.36
C LEU A 36 0.36 -25.68 2.80
N GLN A 37 0.64 -25.72 1.50
CA GLN A 37 1.20 -26.88 0.83
C GLN A 37 2.59 -26.60 0.31
N ASN A 38 3.56 -27.41 0.72
CA ASN A 38 4.92 -27.37 0.24
C ASN A 38 5.19 -28.54 -0.70
N PHE A 39 5.87 -28.24 -1.80
CA PHE A 39 6.40 -29.19 -2.78
C PHE A 39 7.92 -28.96 -2.86
N ASP A 40 8.65 -29.84 -3.53
CA ASP A 40 10.12 -29.74 -3.65
C ASP A 40 10.59 -28.37 -4.19
N LYS A 41 9.83 -27.79 -5.12
CA LYS A 41 10.19 -26.56 -5.85
C LYS A 41 9.15 -25.46 -5.79
N SER A 42 8.14 -25.64 -4.98
CA SER A 42 7.05 -24.68 -4.88
C SER A 42 6.38 -24.74 -3.51
N SER A 43 5.77 -23.65 -3.14
CA SER A 43 4.89 -23.60 -2.00
C SER A 43 3.65 -22.75 -2.33
N PHE A 44 2.51 -23.18 -1.83
CA PHE A 44 1.25 -22.46 -1.95
C PHE A 44 0.60 -22.32 -0.59
N TYR A 45 0.19 -21.10 -0.29
CA TYR A 45 -0.66 -20.78 0.84
C TYR A 45 -1.99 -20.24 0.32
N PHE A 46 -3.05 -20.71 0.90
CA PHE A 46 -4.41 -20.22 0.70
C PHE A 46 -5.01 -19.95 2.08
N GLY A 47 -5.46 -18.72 2.32
CA GLY A 47 -6.09 -18.31 3.56
C GLY A 47 -7.42 -17.60 3.31
N ALA A 48 -8.40 -17.89 4.15
CA ALA A 48 -9.62 -17.11 4.25
C ALA A 48 -9.65 -16.39 5.59
N TYR A 49 -10.06 -15.14 5.61
CA TYR A 49 -10.09 -14.35 6.84
C TYR A 49 -11.37 -13.55 6.99
N HIS A 50 -11.71 -13.32 8.24
CA HIS A 50 -12.73 -12.35 8.65
C HIS A 50 -12.13 -11.46 9.73
N ARG A 51 -12.32 -10.14 9.58
CA ARG A 51 -11.86 -9.14 10.55
C ARG A 51 -12.97 -8.18 10.89
N HIS A 52 -13.27 -8.10 12.17
CA HIS A 52 -14.17 -7.11 12.75
C HIS A 52 -13.35 -6.05 13.47
N SER A 53 -13.51 -4.77 13.08
CA SER A 53 -12.75 -3.66 13.69
C SER A 53 -13.71 -2.61 14.21
N THR A 54 -13.46 -2.13 15.42
CA THR A 54 -14.24 -1.09 16.10
C THR A 54 -13.39 0.15 16.34
N ASN A 55 -14.03 1.32 16.50
CA ASN A 55 -13.37 2.61 16.68
C ASN A 55 -12.31 2.90 15.61
N ILE A 56 -12.59 2.52 14.37
CA ILE A 56 -11.63 2.68 13.27
C ILE A 56 -11.28 4.16 13.05
N GLU A 57 -9.98 4.46 13.00
CA GLU A 57 -9.52 5.79 12.59
C GLU A 57 -9.74 5.99 11.10
N GLN A 58 -10.46 7.04 10.73
CA GLN A 58 -10.59 7.49 9.36
C GLN A 58 -10.34 8.98 9.25
N ARG A 59 -9.78 9.38 8.11
CA ARG A 59 -9.60 10.78 7.77
C ARG A 59 -10.89 11.29 7.15
N ILE A 60 -11.48 12.27 7.79
CA ILE A 60 -12.71 12.91 7.37
C ILE A 60 -12.39 14.31 6.89
N THR A 61 -12.83 14.61 5.67
CA THR A 61 -12.76 15.95 5.09
C THR A 61 -14.14 16.61 5.26
N SER A 62 -14.15 17.79 5.84
CA SER A 62 -15.34 18.62 5.99
C SER A 62 -15.09 19.96 5.32
N VAL A 63 -16.15 20.54 4.74
CA VAL A 63 -16.13 21.90 4.19
C VAL A 63 -16.75 22.83 5.22
N VAL A 64 -16.02 23.84 5.57
CA VAL A 64 -16.43 24.82 6.60
C VAL A 64 -16.07 26.24 6.18
N ASP A 65 -16.83 27.19 6.66
CA ASP A 65 -16.51 28.62 6.57
C ASP A 65 -15.80 29.00 7.89
N THR A 66 -14.53 29.31 7.82
CA THR A 66 -13.73 29.64 9.01
C THR A 66 -12.60 30.58 8.66
N LEU A 67 -12.02 31.23 9.68
CA LEU A 67 -10.91 32.18 9.53
C LEU A 67 -11.17 33.32 8.52
N GLY A 68 -12.44 33.71 8.32
CA GLY A 68 -12.81 34.72 7.32
C GLY A 68 -12.73 34.24 5.87
N LEU A 69 -12.56 32.92 5.66
CA LEU A 69 -12.54 32.28 4.34
C LEU A 69 -13.77 31.39 4.20
N ASN A 70 -14.34 31.37 2.99
CA ASN A 70 -15.46 30.48 2.62
C ASN A 70 -14.90 29.24 1.92
N ASN A 71 -15.61 28.12 2.06
CA ASN A 71 -15.28 26.84 1.43
C ASN A 71 -13.86 26.36 1.76
N VAL A 72 -13.51 26.37 3.04
CA VAL A 72 -12.26 25.80 3.53
C VAL A 72 -12.46 24.33 3.82
N THR A 73 -11.55 23.48 3.37
CA THR A 73 -11.55 22.07 3.74
C THR A 73 -10.67 21.82 4.96
N ILE A 74 -11.25 21.14 5.93
CA ILE A 74 -10.50 20.62 7.09
C ILE A 74 -10.52 19.11 7.02
N THR A 75 -9.34 18.50 6.92
CA THR A 75 -9.19 17.05 7.02
C THR A 75 -8.67 16.69 8.41
N LYS A 76 -9.45 15.88 9.13
CA LYS A 76 -9.19 15.47 10.50
C LYS A 76 -9.38 13.96 10.66
N PRO A 77 -8.53 13.26 11.41
CA PRO A 77 -8.79 11.86 11.76
C PRO A 77 -9.88 11.79 12.83
N GLU A 78 -10.86 10.93 12.61
CA GLU A 78 -11.97 10.67 13.53
C GLU A 78 -12.12 9.16 13.75
N ASN A 79 -12.58 8.77 14.96
CA ASN A 79 -13.00 7.41 15.19
C ASN A 79 -14.41 7.22 14.59
N LEU A 80 -14.49 6.45 13.54
CA LEU A 80 -15.76 6.06 12.93
C LEU A 80 -16.10 4.62 13.28
N GLY A 81 -17.27 4.40 13.80
CA GLY A 81 -17.97 3.14 14.02
C GLY A 81 -17.16 1.85 13.86
N LEU A 82 -17.53 1.06 12.91
CA LEU A 82 -16.98 -0.30 12.71
C LEU A 82 -16.68 -0.60 11.24
N ARG A 83 -15.80 -1.59 11.06
CA ARG A 83 -15.50 -2.17 9.74
C ARG A 83 -15.49 -3.67 9.83
N ASN A 84 -16.29 -4.30 8.99
CA ASN A 84 -16.21 -5.72 8.72
C ASN A 84 -15.46 -5.95 7.41
N SER A 85 -14.45 -6.81 7.43
CA SER A 85 -13.71 -7.18 6.22
C SER A 85 -13.58 -8.68 6.16
N MET A 86 -13.84 -9.26 5.00
CA MET A 86 -13.60 -10.66 4.73
C MET A 86 -12.89 -10.81 3.39
N GLY A 87 -12.04 -11.82 3.30
CA GLY A 87 -11.27 -12.00 2.08
C GLY A 87 -10.57 -13.34 1.99
N ILE A 88 -9.93 -13.50 0.83
CA ILE A 88 -9.13 -14.66 0.49
C ILE A 88 -7.74 -14.15 0.15
N GLU A 89 -6.75 -14.74 0.79
CA GLU A 89 -5.34 -14.49 0.53
C GLU A 89 -4.67 -15.71 -0.10
N MET A 90 -3.89 -15.47 -1.14
CA MET A 90 -3.09 -16.47 -1.83
C MET A 90 -1.64 -16.02 -1.85
N ASN A 91 -0.73 -16.89 -1.43
CA ASN A 91 0.70 -16.67 -1.55
C ASN A 91 1.32 -17.86 -2.26
N GLY A 92 2.26 -17.61 -3.15
CA GLY A 92 2.92 -18.67 -3.88
C GLY A 92 4.39 -18.38 -4.15
N SER A 93 5.20 -19.44 -4.10
CA SER A 93 6.59 -19.45 -4.55
C SER A 93 6.76 -20.65 -5.48
N LEU A 94 7.28 -20.40 -6.68
CA LEU A 94 7.39 -21.40 -7.72
C LEU A 94 8.74 -21.28 -8.44
N GLU A 95 9.53 -22.35 -8.42
CA GLU A 95 10.68 -22.52 -9.33
C GLU A 95 10.18 -23.05 -10.67
N ILE A 96 9.88 -22.14 -11.62
CA ILE A 96 9.40 -22.50 -12.95
C ILE A 96 10.51 -23.23 -13.73
N LEU A 97 11.71 -22.69 -13.63
CA LEU A 97 12.94 -23.25 -14.18
C LEU A 97 14.06 -23.05 -13.15
N LYS A 98 15.17 -23.80 -13.27
CA LYS A 98 16.37 -23.63 -12.42
C LYS A 98 16.93 -22.19 -12.43
N CYS A 99 16.57 -21.42 -13.46
CA CYS A 99 16.97 -20.01 -13.61
C CYS A 99 15.83 -19.03 -13.38
N TRP A 100 14.59 -19.48 -13.12
CA TRP A 100 13.43 -18.62 -13.00
C TRP A 100 12.58 -18.98 -11.77
N ASN A 101 12.55 -18.06 -10.80
CA ASN A 101 11.72 -18.16 -9.61
C ASN A 101 10.66 -17.07 -9.66
N LEU A 102 9.41 -17.47 -9.52
CA LEU A 102 8.24 -16.59 -9.39
C LEU A 102 7.73 -16.64 -7.96
N ASN A 103 7.59 -15.47 -7.34
CA ASN A 103 6.91 -15.31 -6.06
C ASN A 103 5.74 -14.35 -6.26
N GLY A 104 4.61 -14.67 -5.66
CA GLY A 104 3.43 -13.85 -5.81
C GLY A 104 2.54 -13.89 -4.60
N ASN A 105 1.80 -12.81 -4.42
CA ASN A 105 0.64 -12.78 -3.54
C ASN A 105 -0.55 -12.15 -4.25
N ALA A 106 -1.74 -12.56 -3.84
CA ALA A 106 -3.00 -11.96 -4.24
C ALA A 106 -3.94 -11.95 -3.03
N ASN A 107 -4.64 -10.86 -2.83
CA ASN A 107 -5.65 -10.70 -1.79
C ASN A 107 -6.91 -10.11 -2.41
N PHE A 108 -8.01 -10.86 -2.34
CA PHE A 108 -9.35 -10.46 -2.74
C PHE A 108 -10.17 -10.25 -1.49
N PHE A 109 -10.82 -9.11 -1.36
CA PHE A 109 -11.58 -8.81 -0.18
C PHE A 109 -12.83 -7.98 -0.45
N TYR A 110 -13.79 -8.20 0.42
CA TYR A 110 -14.94 -7.33 0.65
C TYR A 110 -14.75 -6.60 1.97
N SER A 111 -15.14 -5.35 2.03
CA SER A 111 -15.19 -4.60 3.29
C SER A 111 -16.46 -3.73 3.34
N ASN A 112 -17.14 -3.77 4.46
CA ASN A 112 -18.20 -2.85 4.83
C ASN A 112 -17.74 -1.97 5.99
N THR A 113 -17.84 -0.66 5.82
CA THR A 113 -17.49 0.34 6.84
C THR A 113 -18.71 1.16 7.14
N GLU A 114 -19.05 1.29 8.41
CA GLU A 114 -20.19 2.06 8.89
C GLU A 114 -19.77 2.90 10.09
N GLY A 115 -20.21 4.14 10.12
CA GLY A 115 -19.93 5.02 11.23
C GLY A 115 -20.81 6.27 11.22
N THR A 116 -20.86 6.93 12.34
CA THR A 116 -21.59 8.19 12.50
C THR A 116 -20.61 9.27 12.92
N LEU A 117 -20.52 10.31 12.11
CA LEU A 117 -19.79 11.51 12.44
C LEU A 117 -20.70 12.46 13.24
N LEU A 118 -20.29 12.75 14.46
CA LEU A 118 -20.96 13.78 15.26
C LEU A 118 -20.43 15.15 14.85
N VAL A 119 -21.29 16.00 14.35
CA VAL A 119 -20.97 17.37 13.96
C VAL A 119 -21.55 18.30 15.02
N GLU A 120 -20.72 19.21 15.54
CA GLU A 120 -21.17 20.17 16.54
C GLU A 120 -22.24 21.10 15.96
N ASN A 121 -23.37 21.21 16.65
CA ASN A 121 -24.54 22.01 16.24
C ASN A 121 -25.21 21.60 14.91
N ALA A 122 -25.00 20.36 14.44
CA ALA A 122 -25.63 19.82 13.26
C ALA A 122 -26.13 18.39 13.49
N ALA A 123 -26.96 17.88 12.59
CA ALA A 123 -27.41 16.50 12.63
C ALA A 123 -26.21 15.54 12.41
N PRO A 124 -26.20 14.38 13.10
CA PRO A 124 -25.19 13.36 12.88
C PRO A 124 -25.18 12.91 11.41
N VAL A 125 -23.99 12.78 10.84
CA VAL A 125 -23.80 12.32 9.45
C VAL A 125 -23.45 10.84 9.46
N VAL A 126 -24.30 10.02 8.84
CA VAL A 126 -24.03 8.59 8.65
C VAL A 126 -23.08 8.43 7.47
N LEU A 127 -21.95 7.78 7.71
CA LEU A 127 -20.93 7.48 6.71
C LEU A 127 -20.85 5.98 6.52
N SER A 128 -21.06 5.52 5.29
CA SER A 128 -20.96 4.10 4.96
C SER A 128 -20.19 3.90 3.67
N ALA A 129 -19.53 2.76 3.54
CA ALA A 129 -18.88 2.36 2.31
C ALA A 129 -18.78 0.84 2.21
N GLU A 130 -19.22 0.32 1.08
CA GLU A 130 -18.98 -1.05 0.66
C GLU A 130 -17.93 -1.09 -0.44
N ALA A 131 -16.97 -1.97 -0.33
CA ALA A 131 -15.90 -2.11 -1.30
C ALA A 131 -15.55 -3.58 -1.55
N TYR A 132 -15.57 -3.95 -2.83
CA TYR A 132 -14.90 -5.14 -3.34
C TYR A 132 -13.59 -4.69 -4.00
N SER A 133 -12.50 -5.28 -3.61
CA SER A 133 -11.20 -4.88 -4.14
C SER A 133 -10.22 -6.04 -4.14
N PHE A 134 -9.14 -5.89 -4.89
CA PHE A 134 -8.04 -6.84 -4.83
C PHE A 134 -6.69 -6.15 -4.95
N SER A 135 -5.67 -6.81 -4.46
CA SER A 135 -4.29 -6.40 -4.63
C SER A 135 -3.41 -7.61 -4.95
N THR A 136 -2.41 -7.39 -5.78
CA THR A 136 -1.44 -8.43 -6.11
C THR A 136 -0.04 -7.86 -6.22
N ARG A 137 0.93 -8.69 -5.89
CA ARG A 137 2.35 -8.43 -6.14
C ARG A 137 2.98 -9.69 -6.71
N LEU A 138 3.70 -9.51 -7.82
CA LEU A 138 4.46 -10.59 -8.47
C LEU A 138 5.92 -10.18 -8.51
N SER A 139 6.81 -11.09 -8.14
CA SER A 139 8.26 -10.92 -8.18
C SER A 139 8.86 -12.06 -8.97
N ASN A 140 9.42 -11.74 -10.12
CA ASN A 140 10.13 -12.67 -10.98
C ASN A 140 11.63 -12.47 -10.79
N ASN A 141 12.34 -13.53 -10.46
CA ASN A 141 13.79 -13.55 -10.32
C ASN A 141 14.36 -14.50 -11.39
N LEU A 142 15.16 -13.93 -12.27
CA LEU A 142 15.75 -14.61 -13.42
C LEU A 142 17.27 -14.62 -13.26
N LYS A 143 17.89 -15.81 -13.24
CA LYS A 143 19.34 -16.00 -13.09
C LYS A 143 19.92 -16.57 -14.37
N PHE A 144 20.49 -15.71 -15.20
CA PHE A 144 21.16 -16.11 -16.42
C PHE A 144 22.64 -16.41 -16.10
N LYS A 145 22.96 -17.70 -15.91
CA LYS A 145 24.30 -18.17 -15.55
C LYS A 145 25.40 -17.43 -16.30
N LYS A 146 26.35 -16.83 -15.58
CA LYS A 146 27.52 -16.07 -16.09
C LYS A 146 27.21 -14.78 -16.86
N LEU A 147 25.94 -14.46 -17.16
CA LEU A 147 25.59 -13.24 -17.89
C LEU A 147 25.18 -12.13 -16.91
N PHE A 148 24.02 -12.25 -16.33
CA PHE A 148 23.44 -11.29 -15.38
C PHE A 148 22.26 -11.93 -14.64
N ASP A 149 21.88 -11.34 -13.54
CA ASP A 149 20.61 -11.61 -12.87
C ASP A 149 19.62 -10.49 -13.16
N ALA A 150 18.36 -10.84 -13.36
CA ALA A 150 17.29 -9.88 -13.57
C ALA A 150 16.15 -10.10 -12.59
N GLN A 151 15.51 -9.03 -12.20
CA GLN A 151 14.31 -9.03 -11.35
C GLN A 151 13.24 -8.14 -11.95
N VAL A 152 12.01 -8.64 -11.97
CA VAL A 152 10.83 -7.88 -12.41
C VAL A 152 9.78 -7.95 -11.32
N ASN A 153 9.42 -6.81 -10.75
CA ASN A 153 8.40 -6.72 -9.72
C ASN A 153 7.20 -5.94 -10.23
N LEU A 154 6.05 -6.58 -10.25
CA LEU A 154 4.76 -5.98 -10.57
C LEU A 154 3.96 -5.82 -9.27
N MET A 155 3.36 -4.67 -9.07
CA MET A 155 2.37 -4.42 -8.03
C MET A 155 1.12 -3.81 -8.66
N TYR A 156 -0.03 -4.35 -8.28
CA TYR A 156 -1.32 -3.79 -8.65
C TYR A 156 -2.25 -3.73 -7.44
N ARG A 157 -3.02 -2.67 -7.37
CA ARG A 157 -4.13 -2.48 -6.42
C ARG A 157 -5.34 -1.98 -7.18
N ALA A 158 -6.44 -2.69 -7.03
CA ALA A 158 -7.72 -2.30 -7.63
C ALA A 158 -8.32 -1.06 -6.92
N PRO A 159 -9.24 -0.37 -7.57
CA PRO A 159 -9.94 0.73 -6.94
C PRO A 159 -10.77 0.25 -5.75
N GLN A 160 -11.08 1.17 -4.83
CA GLN A 160 -11.82 0.88 -3.61
C GLN A 160 -12.69 2.07 -3.22
N ASN A 161 -13.97 1.82 -2.96
CA ASN A 161 -14.85 2.83 -2.37
C ASN A 161 -14.42 3.16 -0.93
N THR A 162 -14.62 4.39 -0.55
CA THR A 162 -14.38 4.93 0.79
C THR A 162 -15.63 5.66 1.27
N THR A 163 -15.73 5.96 2.54
CA THR A 163 -16.89 6.65 3.11
C THR A 163 -17.13 8.07 2.56
N GLN A 164 -16.17 8.64 1.87
CA GLN A 164 -16.25 9.98 1.28
C GLN A 164 -15.81 10.00 -0.20
N GLY A 165 -15.96 8.89 -0.92
CA GLY A 165 -15.62 8.84 -2.35
C GLY A 165 -14.92 7.54 -2.75
N LYS A 166 -13.79 7.63 -3.47
CA LYS A 166 -13.14 6.46 -4.06
C LYS A 166 -11.62 6.59 -4.14
N ARG A 167 -10.92 5.56 -3.77
CA ARG A 167 -9.51 5.40 -4.11
C ARG A 167 -9.40 4.76 -5.49
N LEU A 168 -8.59 5.35 -6.37
CA LEU A 168 -8.37 4.81 -7.71
C LEU A 168 -7.30 3.73 -7.73
N SER A 169 -7.24 2.97 -8.81
CA SER A 169 -6.26 1.90 -8.99
C SER A 169 -4.83 2.43 -9.03
N MET A 170 -3.90 1.60 -8.60
CA MET A 170 -2.47 1.87 -8.69
C MET A 170 -1.74 0.64 -9.23
N MET A 171 -0.86 0.86 -10.22
CA MET A 171 0.02 -0.16 -10.76
C MET A 171 1.46 0.36 -10.76
N SER A 172 2.43 -0.52 -10.56
CA SER A 172 3.83 -0.17 -10.76
C SER A 172 4.64 -1.38 -11.19
N LEU A 173 5.63 -1.14 -12.04
CA LEU A 173 6.60 -2.12 -12.50
C LEU A 173 8.01 -1.63 -12.16
N ASP A 174 8.75 -2.45 -11.40
CA ASP A 174 10.15 -2.19 -11.07
C ASP A 174 11.02 -3.25 -11.78
N LEU A 175 12.17 -2.82 -12.31
CA LEU A 175 13.16 -3.69 -12.94
C LEU A 175 14.48 -3.60 -12.16
N GLY A 176 15.14 -4.73 -12.01
CA GLY A 176 16.47 -4.82 -11.46
C GLY A 176 17.36 -5.70 -12.36
N PHE A 177 18.60 -5.28 -12.56
CA PHE A 177 19.61 -6.07 -13.24
C PHE A 177 20.88 -6.04 -12.39
N SER A 178 21.55 -7.18 -12.27
CA SER A 178 22.85 -7.22 -11.60
C SER A 178 23.81 -8.17 -12.32
N LYS A 179 25.09 -7.80 -12.30
CA LYS A 179 26.15 -8.59 -12.91
C LYS A 179 27.38 -8.56 -12.01
N ASP A 180 27.82 -9.73 -11.63
CA ASP A 180 29.12 -9.90 -10.97
C ASP A 180 30.25 -9.78 -11.99
N VAL A 181 31.28 -9.03 -11.60
CA VAL A 181 32.52 -8.79 -12.33
C VAL A 181 33.71 -8.96 -11.41
N LEU A 182 34.95 -8.92 -11.95
CA LEU A 182 36.19 -9.02 -11.18
C LEU A 182 36.19 -10.27 -10.27
N ASP A 183 35.93 -11.44 -10.86
CA ASP A 183 35.87 -12.73 -10.15
C ASP A 183 34.94 -12.67 -8.91
N LYS A 184 33.78 -11.99 -9.02
CA LYS A 184 32.77 -11.75 -7.99
C LYS A 184 33.17 -10.77 -6.89
N ASN A 185 34.34 -10.12 -7.01
CA ASN A 185 34.72 -9.04 -6.09
C ASN A 185 34.01 -7.73 -6.38
N GLY A 186 33.51 -7.54 -7.60
CA GLY A 186 32.69 -6.40 -8.00
C GLY A 186 31.29 -6.80 -8.45
N THR A 187 30.30 -5.96 -8.22
CA THR A 187 28.94 -6.12 -8.75
C THR A 187 28.44 -4.79 -9.30
N PHE A 188 28.04 -4.79 -10.57
CA PHE A 188 27.22 -3.71 -11.14
C PHE A 188 25.75 -4.04 -10.93
N SER A 189 24.97 -3.02 -10.53
CA SER A 189 23.52 -3.15 -10.36
C SER A 189 22.83 -1.95 -10.99
N LEU A 190 21.83 -2.23 -11.84
CA LEU A 190 20.92 -1.23 -12.40
C LEU A 190 19.53 -1.48 -11.84
N SER A 191 18.94 -0.51 -11.18
CA SER A 191 17.57 -0.55 -10.69
C SER A 191 16.74 0.54 -11.36
N ILE A 192 15.62 0.14 -11.96
CA ILE A 192 14.64 1.07 -12.54
C ILE A 192 13.36 0.92 -11.74
N ARG A 193 13.06 1.92 -10.96
CA ARG A 193 11.85 1.98 -10.14
C ARG A 193 10.73 2.65 -10.91
N ASP A 194 9.54 2.04 -10.87
CA ASP A 194 8.32 2.57 -11.48
C ASP A 194 8.53 2.93 -12.95
N LEU A 195 8.85 1.90 -13.75
CA LEU A 195 9.21 2.02 -15.18
C LEU A 195 8.24 2.89 -15.96
N PHE A 196 6.94 2.77 -15.71
CA PHE A 196 5.90 3.51 -16.41
C PHE A 196 5.49 4.81 -15.73
N ASN A 197 6.10 5.16 -14.59
CA ASN A 197 5.75 6.35 -13.78
C ASN A 197 4.27 6.38 -13.35
N THR A 198 3.75 5.22 -12.96
CA THR A 198 2.33 4.96 -12.65
C THR A 198 2.07 4.73 -11.15
N ARG A 199 3.11 4.72 -10.30
CA ARG A 199 3.00 4.62 -8.84
C ARG A 199 2.51 5.93 -8.24
N LYS A 200 1.23 6.20 -8.44
CA LYS A 200 0.56 7.43 -8.00
C LYS A 200 -0.60 7.05 -7.09
N TYR A 201 -0.73 7.75 -5.98
CA TYR A 201 -1.89 7.68 -5.12
C TYR A 201 -2.92 8.66 -5.63
N ARG A 202 -4.00 8.14 -6.17
CA ARG A 202 -5.09 8.92 -6.73
C ARG A 202 -6.38 8.57 -6.04
N GLY A 203 -7.23 9.55 -5.86
CA GLY A 203 -8.56 9.33 -5.32
C GLY A 203 -9.49 10.49 -5.64
N ILE A 204 -10.73 10.25 -5.33
CA ILE A 204 -11.84 11.18 -5.48
C ILE A 204 -12.45 11.33 -4.10
N THR A 205 -12.64 12.56 -3.65
CA THR A 205 -13.53 12.90 -2.55
C THR A 205 -14.78 13.51 -3.15
N ASP A 206 -15.92 12.92 -2.84
CA ASP A 206 -17.22 13.28 -3.41
C ASP A 206 -18.20 13.42 -2.24
N LEU A 207 -18.50 14.67 -1.91
CA LEU A 207 -19.43 15.09 -0.87
C LEU A 207 -20.53 15.94 -1.50
N GLU A 208 -21.64 16.11 -0.83
CA GLU A 208 -22.79 16.88 -1.33
C GLU A 208 -22.41 18.27 -1.88
N ASN A 209 -21.49 18.97 -1.20
CA ASN A 209 -21.05 20.33 -1.53
C ASN A 209 -19.56 20.43 -1.89
N TYR A 210 -18.88 19.29 -2.12
CA TYR A 210 -17.45 19.30 -2.38
C TYR A 210 -17.01 18.10 -3.20
N TYR A 211 -16.47 18.38 -4.38
CA TYR A 211 -15.84 17.37 -5.23
C TYR A 211 -14.38 17.73 -5.46
N THR A 212 -13.49 16.76 -5.27
CA THR A 212 -12.07 16.91 -5.61
C THR A 212 -11.45 15.61 -6.08
N GLU A 213 -10.57 15.73 -7.04
CA GLU A 213 -9.66 14.66 -7.43
C GLU A 213 -8.27 15.02 -6.94
N TYR A 214 -7.60 14.05 -6.32
CA TYR A 214 -6.23 14.26 -5.87
C TYR A 214 -5.29 13.21 -6.45
N GLU A 215 -4.08 13.66 -6.77
CA GLU A 215 -2.97 12.81 -7.17
C GLU A 215 -1.75 13.16 -6.30
N TYR A 216 -1.19 12.15 -5.67
CA TYR A 216 0.04 12.28 -4.90
C TYR A 216 1.07 11.27 -5.39
N GLN A 217 2.24 11.74 -5.81
CA GLN A 217 3.37 10.92 -6.21
C GLN A 217 4.57 11.20 -5.32
N ARG A 218 4.87 10.26 -4.41
CA ARG A 218 5.98 10.41 -3.46
C ARG A 218 7.34 10.48 -4.15
N ARG A 219 7.54 9.67 -5.20
CA ARG A 219 8.76 9.65 -6.01
C ARG A 219 8.38 9.31 -7.45
N ARG A 220 8.96 10.03 -8.38
CA ARG A 220 8.84 9.75 -9.82
C ARG A 220 9.70 8.54 -10.19
N ARG A 221 9.58 8.10 -11.44
CA ARG A 221 10.46 7.08 -12.03
C ARG A 221 11.92 7.44 -11.75
N GLN A 222 12.69 6.46 -11.33
CA GLN A 222 14.10 6.62 -10.99
C GLN A 222 14.91 5.45 -11.53
N ALA A 223 16.01 5.74 -12.22
CA ALA A 223 17.04 4.77 -12.56
C ALA A 223 18.25 5.01 -11.66
N THR A 224 18.79 3.95 -11.09
CA THR A 224 19.97 3.99 -10.23
C THR A 224 20.98 2.96 -10.69
N LEU A 225 22.16 3.40 -11.06
CA LEU A 225 23.29 2.54 -11.34
C LEU A 225 24.22 2.53 -10.13
N SER A 226 24.60 1.35 -9.68
CA SER A 226 25.49 1.17 -8.53
C SER A 226 26.64 0.22 -8.88
N PHE A 227 27.80 0.49 -8.35
CA PHE A 227 28.91 -0.44 -8.36
C PHE A 227 29.35 -0.72 -6.92
N THR A 228 29.37 -1.98 -6.56
CA THR A 228 29.79 -2.45 -5.24
C THR A 228 31.08 -3.25 -5.39
N TYR A 229 32.14 -2.86 -4.69
CA TYR A 229 33.38 -3.62 -4.62
C TYR A 229 33.58 -4.20 -3.21
N ARG A 230 33.89 -5.50 -3.13
CA ARG A 230 34.05 -6.23 -1.87
C ARG A 230 35.52 -6.37 -1.53
N LEU A 231 36.00 -5.60 -0.57
CA LEU A 231 37.35 -5.72 -0.02
C LEU A 231 37.38 -6.85 1.02
N ASN A 232 38.41 -7.68 0.99
CA ASN A 232 38.74 -8.65 2.07
C ASN A 232 37.64 -9.68 2.41
N GLN A 233 36.90 -10.17 1.46
CA GLN A 233 36.03 -11.34 1.71
C GLN A 233 36.93 -12.57 1.91
N LYS A 234 36.95 -13.11 3.16
CA LYS A 234 37.46 -14.45 3.38
C LYS A 234 36.69 -15.44 2.51
N LYS A 235 37.39 -16.13 1.59
CA LYS A 235 36.80 -17.24 0.85
C LYS A 235 36.16 -18.19 1.86
N LYS A 236 34.83 -18.46 1.74
CA LYS A 236 34.24 -19.57 2.50
C LYS A 236 35.03 -20.81 2.17
N ARG A 237 35.75 -21.38 3.14
CA ARG A 237 36.35 -22.71 3.01
C ARG A 237 35.22 -23.67 2.68
N GLY A 238 35.27 -24.27 1.49
CA GLY A 238 34.37 -25.35 1.13
C GLY A 238 34.51 -26.43 2.22
N GLY A 239 33.44 -26.69 2.94
CA GLY A 239 33.32 -27.90 3.73
C GLY A 239 33.22 -29.07 2.74
N ASN A 240 34.11 -30.00 2.91
CA ASN A 240 34.05 -31.33 2.30
C ASN A 240 32.79 -32.05 2.77
#